data_fdbbb63f6a1d6051d55fddaca43852c8
#
_entry.id   fdbbb63f6a1d6051d55fddaca43852c8
#
_cell.length_a   1.000
_cell.length_b   1.000
_cell.length_c   1.000
_cell.angle_alpha   90.00
_cell.angle_beta   90.00
_cell.angle_gamma   90.00
#
_symmetry.space_group_name_H-M   'P 1'
#
loop_
_entity.id
_entity.type
_entity.pdbx_description
1 polymer ?
#
loop_
_entity_poly.entity_id
_entity_poly.type
_entity_poly.pdbx_seq_one_letter_code
_entity_poly.pdbx_strand_id
1 'polypeptide(L)'
;MRKNIEISNEKISEFLEQFYGYFESGYAFEEFLKVYLEKIGLDEVIVTQRSSDGGIDLEAVRYGVGGFYGADTVDYFVQAKRNKPGTTIPIEKVRALRGVMPSGSKGIFITTASYSKKTEEFIEADPSRPIILIDGKSLVESCIDNEIGFVFTPVFSKDAMDALKDETDDLVKEDGTIAEENEEIKLVVDKQISDNDIRARILRLPKAITNRLPEDAHKVKVIFNGLSPKELTVAKNRGYLAGVTDLYKKSGLIAEDGSYNPCKAIWKFSEDKIDITIKEH
;
A
#
# COMPACT_ATOMS: atom_id res chain seq x y z
N MET A 1 3.85 -1.79 -7.78
CA MET A 1 4.70 -0.57 -7.71
C MET A 1 3.76 0.56 -7.34
N ARG A 2 3.70 1.00 -6.09
CA ARG A 2 3.01 2.25 -5.80
C ARG A 2 3.85 3.34 -6.45
N LYS A 3 3.38 3.89 -7.57
CA LYS A 3 3.90 5.16 -8.07
C LYS A 3 3.55 6.17 -6.98
N ASN A 4 4.52 6.76 -6.31
CA ASN A 4 4.30 7.97 -5.53
C ASN A 4 4.00 9.08 -6.55
N ILE A 5 2.79 9.11 -7.04
CA ILE A 5 2.29 10.22 -7.82
C ILE A 5 1.75 11.19 -6.78
N GLU A 6 2.51 12.22 -6.47
CA GLU A 6 2.02 13.34 -5.67
C GLU A 6 0.97 14.08 -6.51
N ILE A 7 -0.29 13.80 -6.24
CA ILE A 7 -1.42 14.49 -6.85
C ILE A 7 -1.88 15.56 -5.88
N SER A 8 -2.02 16.80 -6.36
CA SER A 8 -2.49 17.89 -5.48
C SER A 8 -3.91 17.64 -4.98
N ASN A 9 -4.22 18.16 -3.78
CA ASN A 9 -5.56 18.03 -3.18
C ASN A 9 -6.67 18.61 -4.08
N GLU A 10 -6.37 19.64 -4.87
CA GLU A 10 -7.29 20.23 -5.84
C GLU A 10 -7.60 19.23 -6.94
N LYS A 11 -6.57 18.54 -7.44
CA LYS A 11 -6.76 17.54 -8.50
C LYS A 11 -7.50 16.30 -8.02
N ILE A 12 -7.25 15.86 -6.80
CA ILE A 12 -8.05 14.79 -6.17
C ILE A 12 -9.52 15.21 -6.05
N SER A 13 -9.77 16.46 -5.68
CA SER A 13 -11.16 16.97 -5.59
C SER A 13 -11.84 17.03 -6.96
N GLU A 14 -11.13 17.44 -8.01
CA GLU A 14 -11.63 17.40 -9.39
C GLU A 14 -11.95 15.97 -9.83
N PHE A 15 -11.07 15.03 -9.58
CA PHE A 15 -11.31 13.61 -9.88
C PHE A 15 -12.49 13.05 -9.10
N LEU A 16 -12.68 13.45 -7.86
CA LEU A 16 -13.82 13.03 -7.05
C LEU A 16 -15.15 13.51 -7.65
N GLU A 17 -15.22 14.74 -8.16
CA GLU A 17 -16.43 15.24 -8.82
C GLU A 17 -16.71 14.45 -10.12
N GLN A 18 -15.69 14.16 -10.92
CA GLN A 18 -15.83 13.34 -12.12
C GLN A 18 -16.25 11.91 -11.77
N PHE A 19 -15.62 11.32 -10.76
CA PHE A 19 -15.93 9.99 -10.25
C PHE A 19 -17.37 9.89 -9.73
N TYR A 20 -17.81 10.87 -8.94
CA TYR A 20 -19.19 10.95 -8.48
C TYR A 20 -20.17 11.10 -9.64
N GLY A 21 -19.85 11.94 -10.64
CA GLY A 21 -20.69 12.16 -11.83
C GLY A 21 -20.83 10.96 -12.74
N TYR A 22 -19.87 10.03 -12.70
CA TYR A 22 -19.89 8.82 -13.52
C TYR A 22 -21.02 7.86 -13.13
N PHE A 23 -21.34 7.74 -11.83
CA PHE A 23 -22.38 6.83 -11.37
C PHE A 23 -23.76 7.48 -11.46
N GLU A 24 -24.67 6.86 -12.19
CA GLU A 24 -26.05 7.35 -12.32
C GLU A 24 -26.89 7.09 -11.05
N SER A 25 -26.53 6.08 -10.26
CA SER A 25 -27.30 5.65 -9.08
C SER A 25 -26.40 5.09 -7.97
N GLY A 26 -26.97 4.93 -6.78
CA GLY A 26 -26.33 4.21 -5.68
C GLY A 26 -26.03 2.75 -6.03
N TYR A 27 -26.93 2.10 -6.78
CA TYR A 27 -26.72 0.72 -7.23
C TYR A 27 -25.52 0.58 -8.18
N ALA A 28 -25.37 1.48 -9.15
CA ALA A 28 -24.21 1.48 -10.02
C ALA A 28 -22.89 1.68 -9.23
N PHE A 29 -22.96 2.44 -8.15
CA PHE A 29 -21.83 2.62 -7.24
C PHE A 29 -21.54 1.35 -6.44
N GLU A 30 -22.55 0.63 -5.95
CA GLU A 30 -22.41 -0.65 -5.25
C GLU A 30 -21.77 -1.72 -6.16
N GLU A 31 -22.22 -1.84 -7.42
CA GLU A 31 -21.64 -2.75 -8.40
C GLU A 31 -20.15 -2.42 -8.71
N PHE A 32 -19.82 -1.14 -8.80
CA PHE A 32 -18.43 -0.72 -8.92
C PHE A 32 -17.63 -1.13 -7.69
N LEU A 33 -18.16 -0.95 -6.48
CA LEU A 33 -17.47 -1.28 -5.24
C LEU A 33 -17.16 -2.77 -5.11
N LYS A 34 -17.96 -3.65 -5.71
CA LYS A 34 -17.61 -5.07 -5.80
C LYS A 34 -16.26 -5.25 -6.48
N VAL A 35 -16.09 -4.70 -7.67
CA VAL A 35 -14.82 -4.78 -8.43
C VAL A 35 -13.67 -4.10 -7.69
N TYR A 36 -13.94 -2.95 -7.06
CA TYR A 36 -12.96 -2.22 -6.27
C TYR A 36 -12.44 -3.06 -5.09
N LEU A 37 -13.34 -3.65 -4.29
CA LEU A 37 -12.97 -4.43 -3.11
C LEU A 37 -12.19 -5.69 -3.47
N GLU A 38 -12.56 -6.38 -4.56
CA GLU A 38 -11.79 -7.51 -5.10
C GLU A 38 -10.37 -7.08 -5.50
N LYS A 39 -10.23 -5.93 -6.18
CA LYS A 39 -8.92 -5.43 -6.61
C LYS A 39 -8.02 -5.00 -5.47
N ILE A 40 -8.57 -4.51 -4.36
CA ILE A 40 -7.78 -4.16 -3.17
C ILE A 40 -7.51 -5.36 -2.25
N GLY A 41 -7.98 -6.56 -2.62
CA GLY A 41 -7.59 -7.83 -1.98
C GLY A 41 -8.60 -8.38 -1.00
N LEU A 42 -9.90 -8.08 -1.14
CA LEU A 42 -10.96 -8.86 -0.54
C LEU A 42 -11.42 -9.97 -1.49
N ASP A 43 -11.86 -11.06 -0.91
CA ASP A 43 -12.30 -12.26 -1.59
C ASP A 43 -13.85 -12.37 -1.50
N GLU A 44 -14.45 -13.14 -2.38
CA GLU A 44 -15.90 -13.47 -2.36
C GLU A 44 -16.82 -12.26 -2.18
N VAL A 45 -16.57 -11.17 -2.89
CA VAL A 45 -17.36 -9.94 -2.77
C VAL A 45 -18.74 -10.13 -3.43
N ILE A 46 -19.80 -9.99 -2.64
CA ILE A 46 -21.18 -10.16 -3.07
C ILE A 46 -21.96 -8.88 -2.79
N VAL A 47 -22.66 -8.35 -3.81
CA VAL A 47 -23.65 -7.28 -3.61
C VAL A 47 -24.92 -7.91 -3.04
N THR A 48 -25.36 -7.44 -1.87
CA THR A 48 -26.54 -7.97 -1.21
C THR A 48 -27.81 -7.50 -1.91
N GLN A 49 -28.82 -8.34 -1.94
CA GLN A 49 -30.14 -7.89 -2.41
C GLN A 49 -30.70 -6.89 -1.39
N ARG A 50 -31.36 -5.84 -1.87
CA ARG A 50 -32.04 -4.84 -1.03
C ARG A 50 -33.06 -5.51 -0.12
N SER A 51 -32.61 -6.01 1.02
CA SER A 51 -33.49 -6.36 2.12
C SER A 51 -33.62 -5.14 3.04
N SER A 52 -34.74 -4.99 3.70
CA SER A 52 -35.02 -3.96 4.71
C SER A 52 -34.14 -4.07 5.97
N ASP A 53 -33.06 -4.84 5.92
CA ASP A 53 -32.31 -5.40 7.04
C ASP A 53 -31.04 -4.63 7.38
N GLY A 54 -31.17 -3.34 7.61
CA GLY A 54 -30.14 -2.59 8.33
C GLY A 54 -29.02 -1.94 7.51
N GLY A 55 -29.03 -2.06 6.14
CA GLY A 55 -28.16 -1.24 5.30
C GLY A 55 -26.77 -1.81 5.01
N ILE A 56 -26.62 -3.13 5.01
CA ILE A 56 -25.45 -3.81 4.44
C ILE A 56 -25.68 -3.88 2.93
N ASP A 57 -24.78 -3.27 2.16
CA ASP A 57 -24.89 -3.19 0.69
C ASP A 57 -23.99 -4.25 0.00
N LEU A 58 -22.86 -4.64 0.64
CA LEU A 58 -22.02 -5.74 0.17
C LEU A 58 -21.49 -6.56 1.36
N GLU A 59 -21.21 -7.83 1.08
CA GLU A 59 -20.47 -8.73 1.95
C GLU A 59 -19.20 -9.18 1.26
N ALA A 60 -18.14 -9.40 2.02
CA ALA A 60 -16.87 -9.85 1.51
C ALA A 60 -16.14 -10.68 2.57
N VAL A 61 -15.15 -11.45 2.13
CA VAL A 61 -14.29 -12.25 3.00
C VAL A 61 -12.85 -11.87 2.73
N ARG A 62 -12.01 -11.98 3.72
CA ARG A 62 -10.57 -11.99 3.54
C ARG A 62 -10.01 -13.28 4.10
N TYR A 63 -9.48 -14.12 3.22
CA TYR A 63 -8.82 -15.34 3.63
C TYR A 63 -7.49 -15.05 4.31
N GLY A 64 -7.16 -15.87 5.30
CA GLY A 64 -5.92 -15.83 6.01
C GLY A 64 -4.71 -16.28 5.19
N VAL A 65 -3.63 -16.62 5.88
CA VAL A 65 -2.38 -17.05 5.26
C VAL A 65 -2.61 -18.28 4.38
N GLY A 66 -2.21 -18.19 3.11
CA GLY A 66 -2.33 -19.30 2.15
C GLY A 66 -3.69 -19.42 1.45
N GLY A 67 -4.63 -18.51 1.68
CA GLY A 67 -5.93 -18.51 1.04
C GLY A 67 -6.87 -19.63 1.52
N PHE A 68 -6.62 -20.18 2.71
CA PHE A 68 -7.46 -21.23 3.29
C PHE A 68 -8.59 -20.65 4.12
N TYR A 69 -9.78 -21.21 3.96
CA TYR A 69 -10.92 -20.94 4.82
C TYR A 69 -10.67 -21.53 6.23
N GLY A 70 -10.84 -20.74 7.27
CA GLY A 70 -10.62 -21.19 8.64
C GLY A 70 -10.51 -20.08 9.66
N ALA A 71 -9.82 -20.32 10.76
CA ALA A 71 -9.70 -19.40 11.89
C ALA A 71 -9.11 -18.02 11.55
N ASP A 72 -8.35 -17.92 10.46
CA ASP A 72 -7.76 -16.67 9.99
C ASP A 72 -8.68 -15.90 9.01
N THR A 73 -9.86 -16.44 8.70
CA THR A 73 -10.82 -15.79 7.80
C THR A 73 -11.53 -14.65 8.53
N VAL A 74 -11.66 -13.52 7.87
CA VAL A 74 -12.37 -12.35 8.41
C VAL A 74 -13.50 -11.96 7.48
N ASP A 75 -14.71 -11.90 8.01
CA ASP A 75 -15.89 -11.43 7.30
C ASP A 75 -15.95 -9.89 7.34
N TYR A 76 -16.28 -9.30 6.21
CA TYR A 76 -16.46 -7.85 6.05
C TYR A 76 -17.89 -7.54 5.63
N PHE A 77 -18.49 -6.60 6.35
CA PHE A 77 -19.83 -6.06 6.06
C PHE A 77 -19.66 -4.61 5.58
N VAL A 78 -20.12 -4.34 4.36
CA VAL A 78 -19.85 -3.08 3.69
C VAL A 78 -21.13 -2.28 3.51
N GLN A 79 -21.10 -1.02 3.88
CA GLN A 79 -22.15 -0.06 3.56
C GLN A 79 -21.61 0.99 2.60
N ALA A 80 -22.33 1.24 1.52
CA ALA A 80 -21.99 2.18 0.46
C ALA A 80 -22.97 3.36 0.46
N LYS A 81 -22.45 4.58 0.32
CA LYS A 81 -23.31 5.77 0.20
C LYS A 81 -22.74 6.72 -0.85
N ARG A 82 -23.39 6.72 -2.03
CA ARG A 82 -23.12 7.71 -3.06
C ARG A 82 -23.76 9.04 -2.69
N ASN A 83 -23.02 9.88 -2.01
CA ASN A 83 -23.45 11.23 -1.63
C ASN A 83 -22.65 12.29 -2.37
N LYS A 84 -23.24 13.46 -2.56
CA LYS A 84 -22.56 14.57 -3.26
C LYS A 84 -21.24 14.92 -2.55
N PRO A 85 -20.12 15.08 -3.28
CA PRO A 85 -18.87 15.60 -2.73
C PRO A 85 -19.09 16.93 -1.97
N GLY A 86 -18.31 17.15 -0.93
CA GLY A 86 -18.48 18.29 -0.04
C GLY A 86 -19.58 18.15 1.01
N THR A 87 -20.38 17.06 0.99
CA THR A 87 -21.30 16.75 2.08
C THR A 87 -20.66 15.83 3.12
N THR A 88 -21.27 15.71 4.29
CA THR A 88 -20.76 14.88 5.40
C THR A 88 -21.77 13.80 5.76
N ILE A 89 -21.30 12.57 5.95
CA ILE A 89 -22.12 11.45 6.39
C ILE A 89 -22.48 11.63 7.87
N PRO A 90 -23.79 11.55 8.23
CA PRO A 90 -24.21 11.55 9.63
C PRO A 90 -23.68 10.32 10.38
N ILE A 91 -23.17 10.53 11.61
CA ILE A 91 -22.61 9.48 12.47
C ILE A 91 -23.61 8.33 12.71
N GLU A 92 -24.91 8.62 12.71
CA GLU A 92 -25.98 7.65 12.91
C GLU A 92 -25.97 6.54 11.86
N LYS A 93 -25.52 6.84 10.63
CA LYS A 93 -25.39 5.84 9.56
C LYS A 93 -24.28 4.84 9.86
N VAL A 94 -23.17 5.33 10.38
CA VAL A 94 -22.03 4.47 10.77
C VAL A 94 -22.36 3.66 12.01
N ARG A 95 -23.12 4.25 12.96
CA ARG A 95 -23.65 3.53 14.13
C ARG A 95 -24.58 2.40 13.73
N ALA A 96 -25.44 2.64 12.73
CA ALA A 96 -26.37 1.63 12.22
C ALA A 96 -25.60 0.42 11.66
N LEU A 97 -24.56 0.62 10.86
CA LEU A 97 -23.70 -0.47 10.38
C LEU A 97 -23.10 -1.26 11.54
N ARG A 98 -22.54 -0.59 12.54
CA ARG A 98 -21.97 -1.27 13.72
C ARG A 98 -23.02 -2.11 14.47
N GLY A 99 -24.26 -1.65 14.49
CA GLY A 99 -25.38 -2.33 15.16
C GLY A 99 -25.80 -3.66 14.50
N VAL A 100 -25.66 -3.76 13.20
CA VAL A 100 -26.09 -4.95 12.41
C VAL A 100 -24.95 -5.93 12.12
N MET A 101 -23.69 -5.52 12.29
CA MET A 101 -22.54 -6.39 12.07
C MET A 101 -22.48 -7.53 13.09
N PRO A 102 -22.24 -8.78 12.68
CA PRO A 102 -21.96 -9.90 13.57
C PRO A 102 -20.72 -9.65 14.44
N SER A 103 -20.69 -10.30 15.60
CA SER A 103 -19.50 -10.27 16.47
C SER A 103 -18.32 -10.97 15.80
N GLY A 104 -17.12 -10.34 15.87
CA GLY A 104 -15.90 -10.87 15.26
C GLY A 104 -15.69 -10.47 13.80
N SER A 105 -16.69 -9.84 13.15
CA SER A 105 -16.55 -9.29 11.80
C SER A 105 -15.97 -7.88 11.80
N LYS A 106 -15.65 -7.37 10.60
CA LYS A 106 -15.24 -5.98 10.37
C LYS A 106 -16.23 -5.25 9.48
N GLY A 107 -16.42 -3.96 9.71
CA GLY A 107 -17.17 -3.10 8.83
C GLY A 107 -16.30 -2.31 7.89
N ILE A 108 -16.85 -1.98 6.72
CA ILE A 108 -16.31 -0.95 5.84
C ILE A 108 -17.47 -0.01 5.50
N PHE A 109 -17.28 1.28 5.75
CA PHE A 109 -18.24 2.28 5.30
C PHE A 109 -17.57 3.12 4.21
N ILE A 110 -18.12 3.06 2.99
CA ILE A 110 -17.54 3.74 1.81
C ILE A 110 -18.50 4.81 1.32
N THR A 111 -17.98 5.99 1.06
CA THR A 111 -18.81 7.09 0.52
C THR A 111 -18.02 7.96 -0.46
N THR A 112 -18.73 8.67 -1.32
CA THR A 112 -18.21 9.77 -2.13
C THR A 112 -18.26 11.12 -1.40
N ALA A 113 -18.72 11.16 -0.18
CA ALA A 113 -18.74 12.32 0.72
C ALA A 113 -17.56 12.27 1.71
N SER A 114 -17.62 13.02 2.80
CA SER A 114 -16.63 13.03 3.88
C SER A 114 -17.22 12.54 5.21
N TYR A 115 -16.37 12.32 6.20
CA TYR A 115 -16.77 12.05 7.58
C TYR A 115 -16.47 13.23 8.48
N SER A 116 -17.19 13.32 9.60
CA SER A 116 -16.89 14.29 10.65
C SER A 116 -15.87 13.71 11.62
N LYS A 117 -15.08 14.55 12.26
CA LYS A 117 -14.15 14.16 13.33
C LYS A 117 -14.84 13.34 14.44
N LYS A 118 -16.11 13.68 14.77
CA LYS A 118 -16.89 12.91 15.74
C LYS A 118 -17.17 11.46 15.29
N THR A 119 -17.25 11.22 13.98
CA THR A 119 -17.42 9.88 13.42
C THR A 119 -16.15 9.06 13.57
N GLU A 120 -14.99 9.67 13.32
CA GLU A 120 -13.67 9.05 13.50
C GLU A 120 -13.44 8.70 14.97
N GLU A 121 -13.64 9.65 15.88
CA GLU A 121 -13.55 9.43 17.34
C GLU A 121 -14.48 8.32 17.83
N PHE A 122 -15.70 8.22 17.28
CA PHE A 122 -16.65 7.15 17.63
C PHE A 122 -16.13 5.77 17.24
N ILE A 123 -15.45 5.66 16.11
CA ILE A 123 -14.89 4.37 15.66
C ILE A 123 -13.71 3.95 16.52
N GLU A 124 -12.83 4.86 16.84
CA GLU A 124 -11.66 4.61 17.70
C GLU A 124 -12.05 4.19 19.13
N ALA A 125 -13.19 4.68 19.63
CA ALA A 125 -13.67 4.40 20.97
C ALA A 125 -14.08 2.93 21.20
N ASP A 126 -14.35 2.15 20.15
CA ASP A 126 -14.73 0.73 20.27
C ASP A 126 -13.99 -0.14 19.25
N PRO A 127 -12.78 -0.61 19.61
CA PRO A 127 -11.97 -1.47 18.75
C PRO A 127 -12.51 -2.91 18.62
N SER A 128 -13.51 -3.32 19.44
CA SER A 128 -14.06 -4.67 19.39
C SER A 128 -14.93 -4.91 18.14
N ARG A 129 -15.48 -3.84 17.55
CA ARG A 129 -16.24 -3.83 16.29
C ARG A 129 -15.65 -2.80 15.34
N PRO A 130 -14.50 -3.10 14.74
CA PRO A 130 -13.77 -2.14 13.91
C PRO A 130 -14.54 -1.86 12.62
N ILE A 131 -14.61 -0.56 12.28
CA ILE A 131 -15.13 -0.10 10.99
C ILE A 131 -14.04 0.71 10.30
N ILE A 132 -13.77 0.38 9.06
CA ILE A 132 -12.88 1.13 8.18
C ILE A 132 -13.74 2.18 7.48
N LEU A 133 -13.35 3.45 7.61
CA LEU A 133 -13.97 4.56 6.87
C LEU A 133 -13.17 4.84 5.62
N ILE A 134 -13.85 4.86 4.47
CA ILE A 134 -13.28 5.27 3.19
C ILE A 134 -14.13 6.41 2.67
N ASP A 135 -13.61 7.62 2.78
CA ASP A 135 -14.25 8.82 2.24
C ASP A 135 -14.00 8.97 0.73
N GLY A 136 -14.62 9.97 0.12
CA GLY A 136 -14.52 10.15 -1.32
C GLY A 136 -13.10 10.43 -1.82
N LYS A 137 -12.30 11.18 -1.06
CA LYS A 137 -10.90 11.46 -1.42
C LYS A 137 -10.05 10.20 -1.32
N SER A 138 -10.10 9.52 -0.19
CA SER A 138 -9.37 8.27 0.04
C SER A 138 -9.79 7.17 -0.96
N LEU A 139 -11.06 7.12 -1.37
CA LEU A 139 -11.53 6.21 -2.41
C LEU A 139 -10.89 6.51 -3.76
N VAL A 140 -10.85 7.78 -4.17
CA VAL A 140 -10.23 8.20 -5.43
C VAL A 140 -8.72 7.94 -5.41
N GLU A 141 -8.03 8.28 -4.33
CA GLU A 141 -6.60 8.00 -4.15
C GLU A 141 -6.32 6.49 -4.25
N SER A 142 -7.14 5.68 -3.57
CA SER A 142 -7.02 4.22 -3.65
C SER A 142 -7.29 3.69 -5.06
N CYS A 143 -8.25 4.28 -5.80
CA CYS A 143 -8.51 3.93 -7.20
C CYS A 143 -7.32 4.28 -8.11
N ILE A 144 -6.68 5.42 -7.89
CA ILE A 144 -5.46 5.84 -8.60
C ILE A 144 -4.32 4.85 -8.32
N ASP A 145 -4.07 4.54 -7.05
CA ASP A 145 -2.99 3.64 -6.61
C ASP A 145 -3.14 2.22 -7.17
N ASN A 146 -4.36 1.77 -7.37
CA ASN A 146 -4.68 0.43 -7.86
C ASN A 146 -5.05 0.41 -9.36
N GLU A 147 -4.91 1.53 -10.06
CA GLU A 147 -5.24 1.69 -11.50
C GLU A 147 -6.70 1.28 -11.81
N ILE A 148 -7.64 1.65 -10.92
CA ILE A 148 -9.07 1.37 -11.07
C ILE A 148 -9.77 2.60 -11.65
N GLY A 149 -10.14 2.54 -12.93
CA GLY A 149 -10.76 3.66 -13.63
C GLY A 149 -9.82 4.80 -14.01
N PHE A 150 -8.53 4.69 -13.70
CA PHE A 150 -7.50 5.66 -14.07
C PHE A 150 -6.49 5.04 -15.05
N VAL A 151 -6.14 5.81 -16.07
CA VAL A 151 -5.14 5.42 -17.07
C VAL A 151 -3.95 6.36 -16.99
N PHE A 152 -2.75 5.79 -16.89
CA PHE A 152 -1.51 6.55 -16.83
C PHE A 152 -0.85 6.56 -18.20
N THR A 153 -0.76 7.74 -18.80
CA THR A 153 -0.05 7.95 -20.05
C THR A 153 1.33 8.53 -19.76
N PRO A 154 2.43 7.91 -20.18
CA PRO A 154 3.76 8.46 -19.98
C PRO A 154 3.89 9.76 -20.80
N VAL A 155 4.32 10.83 -20.13
CA VAL A 155 4.61 12.12 -20.76
C VAL A 155 6.07 12.45 -20.46
N PHE A 156 6.83 12.85 -21.47
CA PHE A 156 8.17 13.39 -21.26
C PHE A 156 8.06 14.72 -20.53
N SER A 157 8.67 14.80 -19.35
CA SER A 157 8.75 16.03 -18.55
C SER A 157 10.17 16.56 -18.54
N LYS A 158 10.36 17.76 -19.10
CA LYS A 158 11.63 18.46 -19.06
C LYS A 158 12.02 18.80 -17.62
N ASP A 159 11.05 19.21 -16.80
CA ASP A 159 11.29 19.59 -15.39
C ASP A 159 11.76 18.38 -14.58
N ALA A 160 11.17 17.20 -14.82
CA ALA A 160 11.63 15.96 -14.19
C ALA A 160 13.05 15.57 -14.64
N MET A 161 13.42 15.86 -15.89
CA MET A 161 14.77 15.64 -16.40
C MET A 161 15.76 16.68 -15.85
N ASP A 162 15.33 17.91 -15.66
CA ASP A 162 16.17 18.97 -15.10
C ASP A 162 16.40 18.73 -13.59
N ALA A 163 15.41 18.25 -12.84
CA ALA A 163 15.57 17.85 -11.45
C ALA A 163 16.62 16.72 -11.26
N LEU A 164 16.75 15.81 -12.22
CA LEU A 164 17.81 14.79 -12.18
C LEU A 164 19.21 15.38 -12.34
N LYS A 165 19.36 16.53 -13.00
CA LYS A 165 20.66 17.21 -13.14
C LYS A 165 21.09 17.88 -11.85
N ASP A 166 20.13 18.47 -11.12
CA ASP A 166 20.39 19.11 -9.82
C ASP A 166 20.86 18.08 -8.78
N GLU A 167 20.30 16.84 -8.81
CA GLU A 167 20.77 15.73 -7.97
C GLU A 167 22.20 15.27 -8.34
N THR A 168 22.62 15.46 -9.60
CA THR A 168 23.98 15.11 -10.03
C THR A 168 24.99 16.21 -9.77
N ASP A 169 24.59 17.48 -9.75
CA ASP A 169 25.50 18.61 -9.48
C ASP A 169 25.93 18.70 -8.01
N ASP A 170 25.12 18.21 -7.06
CA ASP A 170 25.53 18.10 -5.66
C ASP A 170 26.60 16.99 -5.41
N LEU A 171 26.83 16.11 -6.40
CA LEU A 171 27.88 15.10 -6.35
C LEU A 171 29.22 15.57 -6.97
N VAL A 172 29.27 16.77 -7.53
CA VAL A 172 30.46 17.32 -8.20
C VAL A 172 31.00 18.55 -7.46
N LYS A 173 30.99 18.57 -6.14
CA LYS A 173 31.77 19.56 -5.37
C LYS A 173 32.73 18.88 -4.42
N GLU A 174 33.97 19.13 -4.76
CA GLU A 174 35.24 18.99 -4.06
C GLU A 174 36.03 17.72 -4.34
N ASP A 175 37.15 18.04 -4.99
CA ASP A 175 38.40 17.32 -5.15
C ASP A 175 38.45 16.23 -6.24
N GLY A 176 39.17 16.61 -7.28
CA GLY A 176 39.52 15.77 -8.44
C GLY A 176 40.38 14.56 -8.10
N THR A 177 39.75 13.53 -7.58
CA THR A 177 40.32 12.18 -7.60
C THR A 177 39.20 11.22 -8.04
N ILE A 178 39.26 10.82 -9.30
CA ILE A 178 38.45 9.78 -9.90
C ILE A 178 38.83 8.46 -9.22
N ALA A 179 37.99 7.97 -8.31
CA ALA A 179 38.02 6.56 -7.93
C ALA A 179 37.13 5.81 -8.92
N GLU A 180 37.78 5.08 -9.82
CA GLU A 180 37.10 4.15 -10.72
C GLU A 180 36.44 3.03 -9.93
N GLU A 181 35.10 3.07 -9.84
CA GLU A 181 34.28 1.85 -9.73
C GLU A 181 32.95 2.11 -10.47
N ASN A 182 33.03 1.96 -11.81
CA ASN A 182 31.84 1.92 -12.67
C ASN A 182 31.09 0.58 -12.50
N GLU A 183 30.35 0.42 -11.41
CA GLU A 183 29.22 -0.52 -11.42
C GLU A 183 27.96 0.23 -11.88
N GLU A 184 27.50 -0.11 -13.07
CA GLU A 184 26.32 0.50 -13.69
C GLU A 184 25.08 0.20 -12.83
N ILE A 185 24.58 1.18 -12.08
CA ILE A 185 23.35 1.05 -11.28
C ILE A 185 22.18 0.98 -12.25
N LYS A 186 21.58 -0.20 -12.37
CA LYS A 186 20.47 -0.46 -13.32
C LYS A 186 19.10 -0.06 -12.79
N LEU A 187 18.92 0.10 -11.48
CA LEU A 187 17.62 0.42 -10.88
C LEU A 187 17.78 0.95 -9.46
N VAL A 188 17.05 2.02 -9.15
CA VAL A 188 16.89 2.56 -7.79
C VAL A 188 15.42 2.51 -7.41
N VAL A 189 15.08 2.00 -6.22
CA VAL A 189 13.70 1.89 -5.72
C VAL A 189 13.64 2.31 -4.25
N ASP A 190 12.69 3.17 -3.91
CA ASP A 190 12.36 3.48 -2.51
C ASP A 190 11.28 2.48 -2.04
N LYS A 191 11.58 1.72 -0.98
CA LYS A 191 10.62 0.77 -0.41
C LYS A 191 10.87 0.56 1.07
N GLN A 192 9.78 0.62 1.84
CA GLN A 192 9.80 0.36 3.28
C GLN A 192 10.13 -1.10 3.59
N ILE A 193 10.96 -1.30 4.62
CA ILE A 193 11.11 -2.57 5.33
C ILE A 193 10.10 -2.54 6.47
N SER A 194 9.07 -3.35 6.35
CA SER A 194 7.92 -3.33 7.27
C SER A 194 8.19 -4.13 8.55
N ASP A 195 7.40 -3.88 9.59
CA ASP A 195 7.39 -4.69 10.82
C ASP A 195 7.18 -6.18 10.50
N ASN A 196 6.28 -6.49 9.58
CA ASN A 196 6.03 -7.87 9.14
C ASN A 196 7.24 -8.53 8.48
N ASP A 197 8.06 -7.78 7.73
CA ASP A 197 9.27 -8.31 7.11
C ASP A 197 10.32 -8.64 8.18
N ILE A 198 10.47 -7.77 9.16
CA ILE A 198 11.42 -7.94 10.26
C ILE A 198 11.00 -9.11 11.14
N ARG A 199 9.73 -9.20 11.49
CA ARG A 199 9.15 -10.28 12.31
C ARG A 199 9.29 -11.64 11.62
N ALA A 200 8.98 -11.70 10.33
CA ALA A 200 9.09 -12.92 9.53
C ALA A 200 10.53 -13.32 9.17
N ARG A 201 11.53 -12.48 9.50
CA ARG A 201 12.95 -12.69 9.17
C ARG A 201 13.19 -12.84 7.66
N ILE A 202 12.46 -12.08 6.87
CA ILE A 202 12.57 -12.01 5.42
C ILE A 202 12.78 -10.57 4.96
N LEU A 203 13.28 -10.39 3.77
CA LEU A 203 13.46 -9.10 3.13
C LEU A 203 12.73 -9.10 1.79
N ARG A 204 11.49 -8.56 1.78
CA ARG A 204 10.66 -8.56 0.57
C ARG A 204 11.22 -7.63 -0.49
N LEU A 205 11.54 -8.23 -1.62
CA LEU A 205 12.07 -7.50 -2.78
C LEU A 205 11.03 -6.56 -3.39
N PRO A 206 11.44 -5.36 -3.84
CA PRO A 206 10.65 -4.60 -4.79
C PRO A 206 10.37 -5.43 -6.05
N LYS A 207 9.13 -5.40 -6.57
CA LYS A 207 8.76 -6.14 -7.79
C LYS A 207 9.69 -5.82 -8.97
N ALA A 208 10.10 -4.55 -9.09
CA ALA A 208 11.01 -4.11 -10.14
C ALA A 208 12.38 -4.82 -10.07
N ILE A 209 12.88 -5.14 -8.87
CA ILE A 209 14.10 -5.94 -8.67
C ILE A 209 13.81 -7.42 -8.91
N THR A 210 12.71 -7.96 -8.36
CA THR A 210 12.31 -9.36 -8.55
C THR A 210 12.22 -9.75 -10.04
N ASN A 211 11.66 -8.84 -10.86
CA ASN A 211 11.49 -9.07 -12.30
C ASN A 211 12.82 -9.02 -13.09
N ARG A 212 13.88 -8.47 -12.52
CA ARG A 212 15.21 -8.36 -13.14
C ARG A 212 16.18 -9.44 -12.68
N LEU A 213 15.88 -10.12 -11.57
CA LEU A 213 16.69 -11.26 -11.17
C LEU A 213 16.53 -12.39 -12.17
N PRO A 214 17.61 -13.13 -12.54
CA PRO A 214 17.56 -14.30 -13.38
C PRO A 214 16.54 -15.32 -12.86
N GLU A 215 15.94 -16.10 -13.77
CA GLU A 215 14.92 -17.10 -13.38
C GLU A 215 15.47 -18.20 -12.47
N ASP A 216 16.72 -18.54 -12.65
CA ASP A 216 17.48 -19.53 -11.90
C ASP A 216 18.25 -18.96 -10.71
N ALA A 217 18.08 -17.66 -10.39
CA ALA A 217 18.79 -17.04 -9.28
C ALA A 217 18.39 -17.66 -7.94
N HIS A 218 19.29 -18.44 -7.35
CA HIS A 218 19.12 -19.03 -6.01
C HIS A 218 19.74 -18.17 -4.91
N LYS A 219 20.69 -17.30 -5.24
CA LYS A 219 21.38 -16.40 -4.33
C LYS A 219 21.61 -15.05 -4.98
N VAL A 220 21.69 -14.02 -4.16
CA VAL A 220 22.04 -12.66 -4.56
C VAL A 220 22.94 -12.03 -3.51
N LYS A 221 23.91 -11.23 -3.94
CA LYS A 221 24.78 -10.47 -3.07
C LYS A 221 24.06 -9.21 -2.58
N VAL A 222 24.04 -9.00 -1.29
CA VAL A 222 23.37 -7.84 -0.67
C VAL A 222 24.34 -7.07 0.20
N ILE A 223 24.40 -5.77 -0.01
CA ILE A 223 25.00 -4.82 0.92
C ILE A 223 23.85 -4.15 1.66
N PHE A 224 23.82 -4.21 2.96
CA PHE A 224 22.74 -3.70 3.78
C PHE A 224 23.25 -2.61 4.71
N ASN A 225 22.83 -1.38 4.49
CA ASN A 225 23.20 -0.19 5.26
C ASN A 225 24.72 -0.07 5.51
N GLY A 226 25.51 -0.23 4.44
CA GLY A 226 26.97 -0.14 4.49
C GLY A 226 27.67 -1.33 5.17
N LEU A 227 26.96 -2.37 5.56
CA LEU A 227 27.58 -3.59 6.11
C LEU A 227 28.30 -4.37 5.00
N SER A 228 29.25 -5.23 5.40
CA SER A 228 29.97 -6.10 4.48
C SER A 228 28.98 -6.93 3.63
N PRO A 229 29.27 -7.12 2.33
CA PRO A 229 28.40 -7.87 1.43
C PRO A 229 28.10 -9.28 1.95
N LYS A 230 26.83 -9.69 1.85
CA LYS A 230 26.36 -11.02 2.25
C LYS A 230 25.54 -11.66 1.14
N GLU A 231 25.78 -12.94 0.85
CA GLU A 231 24.90 -13.72 -0.02
C GLU A 231 23.63 -14.11 0.72
N LEU A 232 22.48 -13.78 0.13
CA LEU A 232 21.16 -14.13 0.64
C LEU A 232 20.44 -15.08 -0.33
N THR A 233 19.63 -15.97 0.23
CA THR A 233 18.86 -16.92 -0.57
C THR A 233 17.64 -16.21 -1.18
N VAL A 234 17.45 -16.38 -2.48
CA VAL A 234 16.33 -15.82 -3.25
C VAL A 234 15.15 -16.78 -3.24
N ALA A 235 14.02 -16.36 -2.70
CA ALA A 235 12.74 -17.02 -2.86
C ALA A 235 11.91 -16.29 -3.93
N LYS A 236 12.31 -16.42 -5.20
CA LYS A 236 11.77 -15.62 -6.32
C LYS A 236 10.25 -15.71 -6.44
N ASN A 237 9.70 -16.94 -6.37
CA ASN A 237 8.26 -17.17 -6.46
C ASN A 237 7.45 -16.51 -5.33
N ARG A 238 8.12 -16.17 -4.22
CA ARG A 238 7.52 -15.51 -3.05
C ARG A 238 7.98 -14.05 -2.92
N GLY A 239 8.88 -13.58 -3.78
CA GLY A 239 9.35 -12.20 -3.84
C GLY A 239 10.14 -11.74 -2.61
N TYR A 240 10.92 -12.60 -1.95
CA TYR A 240 11.73 -12.20 -0.81
C TYR A 240 13.12 -12.87 -0.78
N LEU A 241 13.99 -12.29 0.04
CA LEU A 241 15.29 -12.85 0.42
C LEU A 241 15.23 -13.41 1.84
N ALA A 242 15.84 -14.57 2.05
CA ALA A 242 16.00 -15.21 3.35
C ALA A 242 17.44 -15.12 3.86
N GLY A 243 17.65 -15.33 5.18
CA GLY A 243 18.97 -15.26 5.80
C GLY A 243 19.37 -13.86 6.31
N VAL A 244 18.39 -12.98 6.50
CA VAL A 244 18.56 -11.55 6.82
C VAL A 244 18.67 -11.22 8.32
N THR A 245 18.46 -12.20 9.21
CA THR A 245 18.36 -11.96 10.66
C THR A 245 19.55 -11.20 11.24
N ASP A 246 20.77 -11.57 10.84
CA ASP A 246 21.99 -10.88 11.33
C ASP A 246 22.10 -9.45 10.81
N LEU A 247 21.63 -9.21 9.55
CA LEU A 247 21.61 -7.87 8.96
C LEU A 247 20.67 -6.96 9.76
N TYR A 248 19.48 -7.45 10.07
CA TYR A 248 18.49 -6.73 10.86
C TYR A 248 18.97 -6.40 12.28
N LYS A 249 19.65 -7.34 12.95
CA LYS A 249 20.26 -7.08 14.26
C LYS A 249 21.37 -6.03 14.19
N LYS A 250 22.30 -6.19 13.25
CA LYS A 250 23.43 -5.26 13.09
C LYS A 250 23.02 -3.86 12.67
N SER A 251 21.89 -3.72 12.00
CA SER A 251 21.33 -2.43 11.54
C SER A 251 20.32 -1.83 12.54
N GLY A 252 20.12 -2.41 13.70
CA GLY A 252 19.18 -1.91 14.71
C GLY A 252 17.71 -2.09 14.38
N LEU A 253 17.37 -2.81 13.30
CA LEU A 253 15.97 -3.10 12.96
C LEU A 253 15.34 -4.13 13.89
N ILE A 254 16.17 -4.92 14.56
CA ILE A 254 15.80 -5.74 15.73
C ILE A 254 16.64 -5.22 16.87
N ALA A 255 16.00 -4.54 17.80
CA ALA A 255 16.64 -4.00 18.99
C ALA A 255 17.02 -5.11 19.99
N GLU A 256 17.88 -4.80 20.96
CA GLU A 256 18.33 -5.74 22.01
C GLU A 256 17.17 -6.19 22.91
N ASP A 257 16.17 -5.34 23.11
CA ASP A 257 14.93 -5.65 23.86
C ASP A 257 13.93 -6.49 23.08
N GLY A 258 14.25 -6.83 21.81
CA GLY A 258 13.40 -7.62 20.92
C GLY A 258 12.34 -6.82 20.17
N SER A 259 12.29 -5.50 20.32
CA SER A 259 11.41 -4.63 19.54
C SER A 259 11.86 -4.53 18.06
N TYR A 260 10.95 -4.14 17.19
CA TYR A 260 11.17 -4.01 15.75
C TYR A 260 11.07 -2.55 15.33
N ASN A 261 12.02 -2.11 14.53
CA ASN A 261 12.13 -0.74 14.03
C ASN A 261 11.94 -0.73 12.48
N PRO A 262 10.71 -0.70 11.97
CA PRO A 262 10.48 -0.60 10.53
C PRO A 262 11.01 0.73 10.00
N CYS A 263 11.57 0.73 8.79
CA CYS A 263 12.22 1.91 8.21
C CYS A 263 11.95 2.05 6.72
N LYS A 264 12.13 3.27 6.21
CA LYS A 264 12.23 3.49 4.76
C LYS A 264 13.64 3.14 4.31
N ALA A 265 13.78 2.58 3.11
CA ALA A 265 15.07 2.22 2.56
C ALA A 265 15.14 2.46 1.06
N ILE A 266 16.32 2.89 0.58
CA ILE A 266 16.64 3.00 -0.83
C ILE A 266 17.31 1.70 -1.25
N TRP A 267 16.83 1.12 -2.34
CA TRP A 267 17.31 -0.11 -2.93
C TRP A 267 17.95 0.19 -4.27
N LYS A 268 19.23 -0.10 -4.40
CA LYS A 268 19.97 0.02 -5.65
C LYS A 268 20.26 -1.38 -6.16
N PHE A 269 19.95 -1.65 -7.42
CA PHE A 269 20.18 -2.94 -8.06
C PHE A 269 21.19 -2.78 -9.20
N SER A 270 22.26 -3.52 -9.15
CA SER A 270 23.24 -3.73 -10.19
C SER A 270 23.10 -5.15 -10.74
N GLU A 271 23.94 -5.60 -11.67
CA GLU A 271 23.79 -6.87 -12.39
C GLU A 271 23.60 -8.10 -11.50
N ASP A 272 24.30 -8.18 -10.38
CA ASP A 272 24.31 -9.32 -9.45
C ASP A 272 24.19 -8.92 -7.98
N LYS A 273 23.97 -7.63 -7.69
CA LYS A 273 24.09 -7.05 -6.35
C LYS A 273 22.92 -6.13 -6.03
N ILE A 274 22.45 -6.20 -4.80
CA ILE A 274 21.45 -5.29 -4.23
C ILE A 274 22.12 -4.50 -3.10
N ASP A 275 22.15 -3.19 -3.22
CA ASP A 275 22.55 -2.29 -2.15
C ASP A 275 21.33 -1.65 -1.50
N ILE A 276 21.26 -1.67 -0.17
CA ILE A 276 20.11 -1.21 0.60
C ILE A 276 20.57 -0.24 1.66
N THR A 277 20.18 1.01 1.52
CA THR A 277 20.49 2.08 2.48
C THR A 277 19.24 2.46 3.25
N ILE A 278 19.29 2.41 4.59
CA ILE A 278 18.22 2.86 5.48
C ILE A 278 18.19 4.39 5.49
N LYS A 279 16.99 4.96 5.32
CA LYS A 279 16.79 6.41 5.53
C LYS A 279 16.59 6.65 7.03
N GLU A 280 17.42 7.50 7.61
CA GLU A 280 17.19 8.03 8.95
C GLU A 280 15.88 8.83 8.98
N HIS A 281 15.17 8.76 10.10
CA HIS A 281 13.89 9.45 10.32
C HIS A 281 14.07 10.95 10.47
#